data_0c3c32e9ea2cb0d13009ec6706f4fd2b
#
_entry.id   0c3c32e9ea2cb0d13009ec6706f4fd2b
#
_cell.length_a   1.000
_cell.length_b   1.000
_cell.length_c   1.000
_cell.angle_alpha   90.00
_cell.angle_beta   90.00
_cell.angle_gamma   90.00
#
_symmetry.space_group_name_H-M   'P 1'
#
loop_
_entity.id
_entity.type
_entity.pdbx_description
1 polymer ?
#
loop_
_entity_poly.entity_id
_entity_poly.type
_entity_poly.pdbx_seq_one_letter_code
_entity_poly.pdbx_strand_id
1 'polypeptide(L)'
;TPPGCELVSTIRVMKARASSLAEARARRTRVVAFGWGIVWAASMVPVVRAGVARGSNGGIWGTVSAIVSCACLYTACSLSMRRIRQGLTWPSRLGLSLIIIGALTASGAALGVGSPGLQLVVFLAVVLAFSLPWQAAIGPIAILTGTLFLIPRMIPSWSASEDAWIALLVAGGACVFGRYIMEQRRVARILEQRTHELEINEERNRMARDMHDILGHSLTVIALKSELAARLVDVAPDQTRTELDEVQSLARSALADVRATVNSYRELS
;
A
#
# COMPACT_ATOMS: atom_id res chain seq x y z
N THR A 1 5.73 -38.01 18.86
CA THR A 1 6.38 -37.01 17.97
C THR A 1 6.69 -35.75 18.78
N PRO A 2 7.94 -35.25 18.81
CA PRO A 2 8.29 -34.10 19.62
C PRO A 2 7.56 -32.86 19.09
N PRO A 3 7.00 -31.99 19.97
CA PRO A 3 6.17 -30.84 19.60
C PRO A 3 6.88 -29.77 18.73
N GLY A 4 8.20 -29.86 18.60
CA GLY A 4 8.99 -28.93 17.75
C GLY A 4 8.91 -29.19 16.24
N CYS A 5 8.54 -30.42 15.81
CA CYS A 5 8.45 -30.73 14.37
C CYS A 5 7.20 -30.14 13.68
N GLU A 6 6.07 -30.04 14.39
CA GLU A 6 4.84 -29.46 13.84
C GLU A 6 4.97 -27.96 13.67
N LEU A 7 5.60 -27.25 14.61
CA LEU A 7 5.80 -25.81 14.52
C LEU A 7 6.69 -25.43 13.33
N VAL A 8 7.78 -26.17 13.11
CA VAL A 8 8.70 -25.94 11.97
C VAL A 8 8.01 -26.21 10.63
N SER A 9 7.14 -27.25 10.57
CA SER A 9 6.36 -27.54 9.36
C SER A 9 5.33 -26.45 9.05
N THR A 10 4.64 -25.93 10.05
CA THR A 10 3.64 -24.86 9.93
C THR A 10 4.28 -23.55 9.48
N ILE A 11 5.40 -23.16 10.08
CA ILE A 11 6.17 -21.96 9.66
C ILE A 11 6.66 -22.10 8.21
N ARG A 12 7.12 -23.28 7.81
CA ARG A 12 7.56 -23.55 6.44
C ARG A 12 6.42 -23.43 5.44
N VAL A 13 5.24 -23.97 5.77
CA VAL A 13 4.03 -23.86 4.94
C VAL A 13 3.55 -22.40 4.83
N MET A 14 3.54 -21.66 5.94
CA MET A 14 3.18 -20.22 5.93
C MET A 14 4.16 -19.40 5.08
N LYS A 15 5.46 -19.66 5.19
CA LYS A 15 6.49 -18.98 4.39
C LYS A 15 6.38 -19.32 2.91
N ALA A 16 6.09 -20.57 2.55
CA ALA A 16 5.84 -20.99 1.17
C ALA A 16 4.55 -20.36 0.61
N ARG A 17 3.50 -20.23 1.41
CA ARG A 17 2.24 -19.58 1.03
C ARG A 17 2.41 -18.07 0.85
N ALA A 18 3.19 -17.42 1.71
CA ALA A 18 3.52 -16.01 1.60
C ALA A 18 4.37 -15.72 0.33
N SER A 19 5.34 -16.56 0.00
CA SER A 19 6.16 -16.42 -1.22
C SER A 19 5.31 -16.63 -2.49
N SER A 20 4.43 -17.62 -2.52
CA SER A 20 3.54 -17.87 -3.67
C SER A 20 2.55 -16.72 -3.90
N LEU A 21 2.00 -16.13 -2.83
CA LEU A 21 1.14 -14.94 -2.91
C LEU A 21 1.91 -13.70 -3.39
N ALA A 22 3.15 -13.53 -2.96
CA ALA A 22 4.02 -12.45 -3.42
C ALA A 22 4.36 -12.58 -4.91
N GLU A 23 4.67 -13.80 -5.37
CA GLU A 23 4.91 -14.10 -6.79
C GLU A 23 3.67 -13.89 -7.66
N ALA A 24 2.50 -14.36 -7.21
CA ALA A 24 1.23 -14.15 -7.92
C ALA A 24 0.89 -12.66 -8.03
N ARG A 25 1.14 -11.89 -6.97
CA ARG A 25 0.97 -10.42 -6.96
C ARG A 25 1.96 -9.73 -7.91
N ALA A 26 3.21 -10.16 -7.93
CA ALA A 26 4.25 -9.64 -8.84
C ALA A 26 3.92 -9.97 -10.31
N ARG A 27 3.43 -11.18 -10.59
CA ARG A 27 2.99 -11.60 -11.93
C ARG A 27 1.81 -10.77 -12.42
N ARG A 28 0.78 -10.59 -11.58
CA ARG A 28 -0.39 -9.76 -11.91
C ARG A 28 -0.01 -8.31 -12.21
N THR A 29 0.95 -7.77 -11.46
CA THR A 29 1.46 -6.40 -11.69
C THR A 29 2.20 -6.27 -13.02
N ARG A 30 3.00 -7.28 -13.41
CA ARG A 30 3.71 -7.30 -14.70
C ARG A 30 2.73 -7.38 -15.88
N VAL A 31 1.69 -8.21 -15.78
CA VAL A 31 0.66 -8.32 -16.82
C VAL A 31 -0.09 -6.99 -17.02
N VAL A 32 -0.46 -6.32 -15.93
CA VAL A 32 -1.12 -5.01 -16.00
C VAL A 32 -0.19 -3.95 -16.61
N ALA A 33 1.09 -3.90 -16.18
CA ALA A 33 2.05 -2.95 -16.74
C ALA A 33 2.31 -3.20 -18.24
N PHE A 34 2.38 -4.46 -18.67
CA PHE A 34 2.54 -4.83 -20.06
C PHE A 34 1.31 -4.45 -20.89
N GLY A 35 0.09 -4.70 -20.37
CA GLY A 35 -1.16 -4.28 -21.03
C GLY A 35 -1.23 -2.77 -21.24
N TRP A 36 -0.86 -1.98 -20.24
CA TRP A 36 -0.74 -0.53 -20.36
C TRP A 36 0.28 -0.12 -21.42
N GLY A 37 1.45 -0.77 -21.48
CA GLY A 37 2.46 -0.52 -22.51
C GLY A 37 1.92 -0.73 -23.94
N ILE A 38 1.11 -1.77 -24.15
CA ILE A 38 0.47 -2.03 -25.45
C ILE A 38 -0.52 -0.91 -25.80
N VAL A 39 -1.37 -0.49 -24.87
CA VAL A 39 -2.33 0.61 -25.08
C VAL A 39 -1.60 1.90 -25.46
N TRP A 40 -0.49 2.22 -24.78
CA TRP A 40 0.33 3.38 -25.08
C TRP A 40 0.98 3.29 -26.46
N ALA A 41 1.51 2.11 -26.84
CA ALA A 41 2.11 1.91 -28.14
C ALA A 41 1.06 1.99 -29.28
N ALA A 42 -0.10 1.40 -29.07
CA ALA A 42 -1.19 1.44 -30.06
C ALA A 42 -1.69 2.86 -30.33
N SER A 43 -1.74 3.71 -29.29
CA SER A 43 -2.15 5.11 -29.43
C SER A 43 -1.14 5.97 -30.20
N MET A 44 0.11 5.51 -30.39
CA MET A 44 1.12 6.21 -31.19
C MET A 44 0.95 5.96 -32.70
N VAL A 45 0.21 4.93 -33.11
CA VAL A 45 0.03 4.58 -34.53
C VAL A 45 -0.52 5.74 -35.37
N PRO A 46 -1.58 6.47 -34.96
CA PRO A 46 -2.08 7.60 -35.75
C PRO A 46 -1.06 8.76 -35.82
N VAL A 47 -0.30 9.00 -34.75
CA VAL A 47 0.72 10.05 -34.70
C VAL A 47 1.85 9.74 -35.70
N VAL A 48 2.36 8.51 -35.68
CA VAL A 48 3.41 8.06 -36.60
C VAL A 48 2.93 8.08 -38.04
N ARG A 49 1.72 7.59 -38.34
CA ARG A 49 1.12 7.63 -39.70
C ARG A 49 1.02 9.05 -40.20
N ALA A 50 0.53 9.98 -39.41
CA ALA A 50 0.39 11.37 -39.81
C ALA A 50 1.74 12.05 -40.03
N GLY A 51 2.76 11.73 -39.24
CA GLY A 51 4.12 12.25 -39.40
C GLY A 51 4.78 11.75 -40.68
N VAL A 52 4.64 10.45 -40.96
CA VAL A 52 5.18 9.83 -42.20
C VAL A 52 4.43 10.35 -43.45
N ALA A 53 3.11 10.49 -43.37
CA ALA A 53 2.30 11.00 -44.48
C ALA A 53 2.65 12.45 -44.88
N ARG A 54 3.13 13.27 -43.97
CA ARG A 54 3.58 14.65 -44.25
C ARG A 54 4.87 14.73 -45.07
N GLY A 55 5.74 13.71 -45.01
CA GLY A 55 6.98 13.61 -45.79
C GLY A 55 7.99 14.75 -45.66
N SER A 56 7.70 15.73 -44.79
CA SER A 56 8.53 16.89 -44.52
C SER A 56 9.44 16.68 -43.31
N ASN A 57 10.55 17.44 -43.25
CA ASN A 57 11.42 17.41 -42.07
C ASN A 57 10.64 17.71 -40.77
N GLY A 58 9.61 18.56 -40.81
CA GLY A 58 8.73 18.82 -39.67
C GLY A 58 7.93 17.61 -39.22
N GLY A 59 7.44 16.78 -40.15
CA GLY A 59 6.72 15.53 -39.84
C GLY A 59 7.64 14.49 -39.17
N ILE A 60 8.90 14.37 -39.61
CA ILE A 60 9.89 13.46 -39.03
C ILE A 60 10.24 13.89 -37.61
N TRP A 61 10.58 15.16 -37.41
CA TRP A 61 10.90 15.71 -36.08
C TRP A 61 9.71 15.63 -35.11
N GLY A 62 8.49 15.87 -35.60
CA GLY A 62 7.27 15.72 -34.80
C GLY A 62 7.05 14.28 -34.35
N THR A 63 7.34 13.29 -35.23
CA THR A 63 7.23 11.85 -34.89
C THR A 63 8.26 11.44 -33.84
N VAL A 64 9.51 11.87 -34.01
CA VAL A 64 10.59 11.61 -33.03
C VAL A 64 10.22 12.23 -31.67
N SER A 65 9.74 13.48 -31.66
CA SER A 65 9.27 14.16 -30.44
C SER A 65 8.14 13.41 -29.76
N ALA A 66 7.20 12.84 -30.53
CA ALA A 66 6.10 12.04 -30.00
C ALA A 66 6.57 10.75 -29.34
N ILE A 67 7.52 10.04 -29.94
CA ILE A 67 8.09 8.82 -29.37
C ILE A 67 8.84 9.13 -28.08
N VAL A 68 9.65 10.18 -28.05
CA VAL A 68 10.37 10.64 -26.85
C VAL A 68 9.39 11.02 -25.76
N SER A 69 8.34 11.78 -26.08
CA SER A 69 7.28 12.16 -25.13
C SER A 69 6.62 10.93 -24.51
N CYS A 70 6.22 9.98 -25.35
CA CYS A 70 5.59 8.75 -24.90
C CYS A 70 6.49 7.95 -23.94
N ALA A 71 7.79 7.81 -24.27
CA ALA A 71 8.75 7.12 -23.43
C ALA A 71 8.97 7.83 -22.09
N CYS A 72 9.11 9.16 -22.09
CA CYS A 72 9.26 9.97 -20.87
C CYS A 72 8.03 9.89 -19.97
N LEU A 73 6.83 10.03 -20.54
CA LEU A 73 5.59 9.97 -19.79
C LEU A 73 5.31 8.56 -19.23
N TYR A 74 5.60 7.52 -20.00
CA TYR A 74 5.48 6.13 -19.53
C TYR A 74 6.43 5.82 -18.36
N THR A 75 7.69 6.26 -18.46
CA THR A 75 8.67 6.08 -17.36
C THR A 75 8.29 6.90 -16.13
N ALA A 76 7.82 8.13 -16.30
CA ALA A 76 7.31 8.97 -15.20
C ALA A 76 6.12 8.30 -14.49
N CYS A 77 5.17 7.76 -15.25
CA CYS A 77 4.02 7.02 -14.71
C CYS A 77 4.46 5.80 -13.91
N SER A 78 5.40 5.00 -14.45
CA SER A 78 5.91 3.81 -13.79
C SER A 78 6.64 4.13 -12.48
N LEU A 79 7.43 5.21 -12.44
CA LEU A 79 8.11 5.69 -11.24
C LEU A 79 7.10 6.20 -10.19
N SER A 80 6.09 6.95 -10.63
CA SER A 80 5.03 7.45 -9.76
C SER A 80 4.23 6.33 -9.11
N MET A 81 3.89 5.28 -9.89
CA MET A 81 3.23 4.08 -9.38
C MET A 81 4.07 3.34 -8.31
N ARG A 82 5.39 3.25 -8.51
CA ARG A 82 6.28 2.67 -7.49
C ARG A 82 6.27 3.47 -6.20
N ARG A 83 6.31 4.80 -6.29
CA ARG A 83 6.29 5.71 -5.14
C ARG A 83 4.96 5.69 -4.38
N ILE A 84 3.84 5.63 -5.09
CA ILE A 84 2.52 5.47 -4.47
C ILE A 84 2.46 4.18 -3.64
N ARG A 85 3.06 3.09 -4.12
CA ARG A 85 3.16 1.83 -3.35
C ARG A 85 4.01 1.97 -2.09
N GLN A 86 5.01 2.86 -2.10
CA GLN A 86 5.84 3.18 -0.94
C GLN A 86 5.19 4.21 0.01
N GLY A 87 3.99 4.69 -0.33
CA GLY A 87 3.25 5.65 0.48
C GLY A 87 3.63 7.11 0.26
N LEU A 88 4.46 7.41 -0.74
CA LEU A 88 4.87 8.77 -1.08
C LEU A 88 3.86 9.38 -2.05
N THR A 89 3.36 10.58 -1.72
CA THR A 89 2.32 11.27 -2.49
C THR A 89 2.88 12.18 -3.59
N TRP A 90 4.14 12.60 -3.47
CA TRP A 90 4.77 13.53 -4.41
C TRP A 90 5.72 12.81 -5.37
N PRO A 91 5.83 13.28 -6.63
CA PRO A 91 6.77 12.72 -7.61
C PRO A 91 8.21 12.91 -7.15
N SER A 92 9.11 12.05 -7.61
CA SER A 92 10.55 12.27 -7.44
C SER A 92 11.02 13.43 -8.33
N ARG A 93 12.18 14.01 -8.01
CA ARG A 93 12.80 15.01 -8.90
C ARG A 93 12.97 14.46 -10.33
N LEU A 94 13.39 13.20 -10.45
CA LEU A 94 13.47 12.50 -11.75
C LEU A 94 12.09 12.33 -12.40
N GLY A 95 11.05 11.98 -11.64
CA GLY A 95 9.69 11.87 -12.16
C GLY A 95 9.17 13.22 -12.67
N LEU A 96 9.43 14.30 -11.93
CA LEU A 96 9.04 15.64 -12.31
C LEU A 96 9.77 16.12 -13.59
N SER A 97 11.09 15.90 -13.69
CA SER A 97 11.85 16.25 -14.89
C SER A 97 11.37 15.49 -16.13
N LEU A 98 11.04 14.20 -15.99
CA LEU A 98 10.48 13.42 -17.08
C LEU A 98 9.10 13.90 -17.52
N ILE A 99 8.25 14.36 -16.60
CA ILE A 99 6.97 14.99 -16.92
C ILE A 99 7.17 16.27 -17.71
N ILE A 100 8.10 17.12 -17.29
CA ILE A 100 8.40 18.38 -17.98
C ILE A 100 8.96 18.11 -19.38
N ILE A 101 9.94 17.20 -19.53
CA ILE A 101 10.50 16.81 -20.82
C ILE A 101 9.41 16.21 -21.71
N GLY A 102 8.56 15.34 -21.17
CA GLY A 102 7.43 14.75 -21.89
C GLY A 102 6.43 15.81 -22.37
N ALA A 103 6.13 16.82 -21.56
CA ALA A 103 5.24 17.92 -21.93
C ALA A 103 5.85 18.81 -23.06
N LEU A 104 7.14 19.15 -22.96
CA LEU A 104 7.84 19.93 -23.98
C LEU A 104 7.92 19.17 -25.31
N THR A 105 8.24 17.89 -25.27
CA THR A 105 8.28 17.05 -26.50
C THR A 105 6.89 16.78 -27.05
N ALA A 106 5.84 16.71 -26.23
CA ALA A 106 4.45 16.61 -26.69
C ALA A 106 4.03 17.87 -27.46
N SER A 107 4.41 19.06 -26.99
CA SER A 107 4.14 20.31 -27.73
C SER A 107 4.88 20.36 -29.08
N GLY A 108 6.14 19.90 -29.11
CA GLY A 108 6.90 19.75 -30.36
C GLY A 108 6.26 18.77 -31.35
N ALA A 109 5.73 17.65 -30.85
CA ALA A 109 4.97 16.70 -31.67
C ALA A 109 3.69 17.30 -32.23
N ALA A 110 2.94 18.05 -31.43
CA ALA A 110 1.72 18.74 -31.90
C ALA A 110 2.02 19.76 -33.00
N LEU A 111 3.11 20.50 -32.89
CA LEU A 111 3.55 21.47 -33.94
C LEU A 111 4.00 20.71 -35.22
N GLY A 112 4.71 19.60 -35.12
CA GLY A 112 5.23 18.84 -36.25
C GLY A 112 4.19 17.98 -36.97
N VAL A 113 3.35 17.27 -36.20
CA VAL A 113 2.39 16.28 -36.73
C VAL A 113 0.96 16.85 -36.79
N GLY A 114 0.65 17.92 -36.06
CA GLY A 114 -0.67 18.56 -36.02
C GLY A 114 -1.63 17.88 -35.05
N SER A 115 -2.93 17.86 -35.39
CA SER A 115 -4.00 17.36 -34.49
C SER A 115 -3.74 15.97 -33.86
N PRO A 116 -3.16 14.95 -34.53
CA PRO A 116 -2.83 13.69 -33.87
C PRO A 116 -1.83 13.82 -32.74
N GLY A 117 -0.95 14.83 -32.76
CA GLY A 117 0.00 15.10 -31.68
C GLY A 117 -0.68 15.54 -30.37
N LEU A 118 -1.88 16.09 -30.44
CA LEU A 118 -2.67 16.48 -29.27
C LEU A 118 -3.06 15.28 -28.38
N GLN A 119 -3.09 14.06 -28.93
CA GLN A 119 -3.35 12.85 -28.12
C GLN A 119 -2.31 12.67 -27.01
N LEU A 120 -1.08 13.17 -27.16
CA LEU A 120 -0.06 13.14 -26.11
C LEU A 120 -0.44 13.94 -24.87
N VAL A 121 -1.28 14.96 -25.03
CA VAL A 121 -1.80 15.75 -23.91
C VAL A 121 -2.68 14.88 -22.98
N VAL A 122 -3.42 13.91 -23.55
CA VAL A 122 -4.20 12.94 -22.76
C VAL A 122 -3.28 12.10 -21.86
N PHE A 123 -2.15 11.63 -22.43
CA PHE A 123 -1.16 10.89 -21.64
C PHE A 123 -0.52 11.74 -20.55
N LEU A 124 -0.23 13.00 -20.86
CA LEU A 124 0.29 13.93 -19.87
C LEU A 124 -0.70 14.11 -18.71
N ALA A 125 -1.99 14.26 -19.01
CA ALA A 125 -3.02 14.39 -17.99
C ALA A 125 -3.12 13.12 -17.12
N VAL A 126 -3.04 11.93 -17.72
CA VAL A 126 -3.00 10.64 -16.99
C VAL A 126 -1.80 10.58 -16.05
N VAL A 127 -0.62 10.94 -16.55
CA VAL A 127 0.61 10.93 -15.73
C VAL A 127 0.53 11.93 -14.58
N LEU A 128 -0.02 13.14 -14.81
CA LEU A 128 -0.24 14.12 -13.75
C LEU A 128 -1.22 13.63 -12.71
N ALA A 129 -2.32 13.00 -13.12
CA ALA A 129 -3.30 12.41 -12.22
C ALA A 129 -2.69 11.33 -11.31
N PHE A 130 -1.74 10.53 -11.83
CA PHE A 130 -1.04 9.52 -11.03
C PHE A 130 0.15 10.06 -10.24
N SER A 131 0.78 11.14 -10.68
CA SER A 131 2.00 11.66 -10.07
C SER A 131 1.73 12.65 -8.95
N LEU A 132 0.64 13.40 -9.02
CA LEU A 132 0.28 14.44 -8.05
C LEU A 132 -0.79 13.93 -7.08
N PRO A 133 -0.89 14.49 -5.85
CA PRO A 133 -2.05 14.28 -5.00
C PRO A 133 -3.30 14.81 -5.74
N TRP A 134 -4.44 14.16 -5.52
CA TRP A 134 -5.66 14.43 -6.30
C TRP A 134 -6.06 15.92 -6.31
N GLN A 135 -5.87 16.62 -5.21
CA GLN A 135 -6.15 18.05 -5.07
C GLN A 135 -5.25 18.92 -5.98
N ALA A 136 -3.97 18.56 -6.09
CA ALA A 136 -3.01 19.29 -6.94
C ALA A 136 -3.12 18.88 -8.42
N ALA A 137 -3.72 17.75 -8.75
CA ALA A 137 -3.90 17.27 -10.11
C ALA A 137 -5.04 17.98 -10.85
N ILE A 138 -6.07 18.46 -10.13
CA ILE A 138 -7.27 19.07 -10.72
C ILE A 138 -6.94 20.27 -11.60
N GLY A 139 -6.15 21.21 -11.09
CA GLY A 139 -5.79 22.44 -11.82
C GLY A 139 -5.09 22.17 -13.15
N PRO A 140 -3.96 21.46 -13.17
CA PRO A 140 -3.27 21.10 -14.41
C PRO A 140 -4.13 20.32 -15.41
N ILE A 141 -4.96 19.37 -14.93
CA ILE A 141 -5.86 18.61 -15.80
C ILE A 141 -6.94 19.51 -16.40
N ALA A 142 -7.52 20.44 -15.65
CA ALA A 142 -8.48 21.40 -16.15
C ALA A 142 -7.85 22.32 -17.24
N ILE A 143 -6.62 22.79 -17.03
CA ILE A 143 -5.88 23.59 -18.02
C ILE A 143 -5.64 22.77 -19.29
N LEU A 144 -5.18 21.50 -19.17
CA LEU A 144 -4.95 20.65 -20.32
C LEU A 144 -6.25 20.35 -21.08
N THR A 145 -7.37 20.15 -20.37
CA THR A 145 -8.69 19.97 -21.00
C THR A 145 -9.12 21.21 -21.74
N GLY A 146 -8.93 22.38 -21.13
CA GLY A 146 -9.22 23.66 -21.77
C GLY A 146 -8.39 23.90 -23.05
N THR A 147 -7.09 23.55 -23.01
CA THR A 147 -6.22 23.66 -24.20
C THR A 147 -6.65 22.73 -25.33
N LEU A 148 -7.00 21.47 -25.02
CA LEU A 148 -7.52 20.50 -26.01
C LEU A 148 -8.84 20.94 -26.64
N PHE A 149 -9.67 21.65 -25.89
CA PHE A 149 -10.95 22.17 -26.39
C PHE A 149 -10.75 23.45 -27.23
N LEU A 150 -9.84 24.33 -26.85
CA LEU A 150 -9.69 25.64 -27.43
C LEU A 150 -8.79 25.65 -28.68
N ILE A 151 -7.67 24.92 -28.67
CA ILE A 151 -6.66 24.94 -29.73
C ILE A 151 -7.25 24.49 -31.10
N PRO A 152 -8.00 23.38 -31.22
CA PRO A 152 -8.57 22.99 -32.49
C PRO A 152 -9.58 23.98 -33.05
N ARG A 153 -10.23 24.79 -32.19
CA ARG A 153 -11.16 25.83 -32.63
C ARG A 153 -10.46 27.06 -33.18
N MET A 154 -9.25 27.33 -32.69
CA MET A 154 -8.41 28.48 -33.15
C MET A 154 -7.67 28.17 -34.44
N ILE A 155 -7.40 26.90 -34.76
CA ILE A 155 -6.64 26.49 -35.94
C ILE A 155 -7.55 25.60 -36.82
N PRO A 156 -8.13 26.17 -37.90
CA PRO A 156 -9.11 25.45 -38.74
C PRO A 156 -8.57 24.15 -39.34
N SER A 157 -7.25 24.05 -39.56
CA SER A 157 -6.60 22.82 -40.06
C SER A 157 -6.53 21.67 -39.05
N TRP A 158 -6.97 21.87 -37.80
CA TRP A 158 -6.90 20.89 -36.70
C TRP A 158 -8.28 20.36 -36.26
N SER A 159 -9.30 20.56 -37.10
CA SER A 159 -10.71 20.24 -36.80
C SER A 159 -11.04 18.75 -36.58
N ALA A 160 -10.09 17.85 -36.80
CA ALA A 160 -10.35 16.39 -36.80
C ALA A 160 -10.31 15.75 -35.39
N SER A 161 -10.24 16.53 -34.29
CA SER A 161 -10.06 15.98 -32.94
C SER A 161 -11.23 16.30 -32.00
N GLU A 162 -12.46 16.39 -32.53
CA GLU A 162 -13.63 16.75 -31.70
C GLU A 162 -13.86 15.79 -30.53
N ASP A 163 -13.44 14.53 -30.65
CA ASP A 163 -13.60 13.53 -29.59
C ASP A 163 -12.44 13.46 -28.56
N ALA A 164 -11.35 14.20 -28.80
CA ALA A 164 -10.17 14.12 -27.93
C ALA A 164 -10.44 14.60 -26.50
N TRP A 165 -11.33 15.59 -26.32
CA TRP A 165 -11.74 16.10 -25.02
C TRP A 165 -12.57 15.07 -24.23
N ILE A 166 -13.41 14.28 -24.93
CA ILE A 166 -14.18 13.19 -24.32
C ILE A 166 -13.22 12.12 -23.79
N ALA A 167 -12.24 11.72 -24.62
CA ALA A 167 -11.21 10.77 -24.19
C ALA A 167 -10.42 11.26 -22.97
N LEU A 168 -10.12 12.55 -22.89
CA LEU A 168 -9.45 13.17 -21.75
C LEU A 168 -10.32 13.17 -20.50
N LEU A 169 -11.59 13.52 -20.60
CA LEU A 169 -12.52 13.50 -19.48
C LEU A 169 -12.69 12.08 -18.92
N VAL A 170 -12.86 11.09 -19.80
CA VAL A 170 -12.99 9.68 -19.41
C VAL A 170 -11.69 9.17 -18.79
N ALA A 171 -10.54 9.41 -19.42
CA ALA A 171 -9.25 8.98 -18.90
C ALA A 171 -8.89 9.70 -17.58
N GLY A 172 -9.08 11.01 -17.52
CA GLY A 172 -8.84 11.81 -16.32
C GLY A 172 -9.77 11.41 -15.18
N GLY A 173 -11.06 11.26 -15.45
CA GLY A 173 -12.04 10.80 -14.48
C GLY A 173 -11.73 9.39 -13.94
N ALA A 174 -11.39 8.45 -14.83
CA ALA A 174 -11.00 7.10 -14.43
C ALA A 174 -9.73 7.09 -13.56
N CYS A 175 -8.75 7.94 -13.87
CA CYS A 175 -7.53 8.07 -13.08
C CYS A 175 -7.79 8.68 -11.70
N VAL A 176 -8.58 9.74 -11.62
CA VAL A 176 -8.96 10.37 -10.34
C VAL A 176 -9.75 9.39 -9.49
N PHE A 177 -10.73 8.70 -10.08
CA PHE A 177 -11.51 7.68 -9.40
C PHE A 177 -10.66 6.50 -8.93
N GLY A 178 -9.78 5.99 -9.78
CA GLY A 178 -8.84 4.92 -9.43
C GLY A 178 -7.93 5.32 -8.26
N ARG A 179 -7.49 6.56 -8.23
CA ARG A 179 -6.68 7.11 -7.15
C ARG A 179 -7.47 7.27 -5.86
N TYR A 180 -8.70 7.76 -5.94
CA TYR A 180 -9.61 7.83 -4.80
C TYR A 180 -9.83 6.44 -4.17
N ILE A 181 -10.10 5.42 -4.98
CA ILE A 181 -10.27 4.04 -4.49
C ILE A 181 -8.97 3.51 -3.85
N MET A 182 -7.80 3.81 -4.42
CA MET A 182 -6.51 3.40 -3.82
C MET A 182 -6.28 4.04 -2.45
N GLU A 183 -6.63 5.31 -2.30
CA GLU A 183 -6.54 6.05 -1.03
C GLU A 183 -7.48 5.46 0.03
N GLN A 184 -8.74 5.20 -0.33
CA GLN A 184 -9.71 4.56 0.56
C GLN A 184 -9.22 3.18 1.04
N ARG A 185 -8.71 2.36 0.15
CA ARG A 185 -8.14 1.05 0.50
C ARG A 185 -6.88 1.13 1.36
N ARG A 186 -6.14 2.23 1.26
CA ARG A 186 -4.97 2.48 2.12
C ARG A 186 -5.42 2.83 3.54
N VAL A 187 -6.37 3.74 3.67
CA VAL A 187 -6.95 4.12 4.97
C VAL A 187 -7.58 2.90 5.66
N ALA A 188 -8.37 2.11 4.93
CA ALA A 188 -8.97 0.89 5.46
C ALA A 188 -7.91 -0.09 6.03
N ARG A 189 -6.82 -0.31 5.30
CA ARG A 189 -5.72 -1.19 5.78
C ARG A 189 -5.03 -0.66 7.03
N ILE A 190 -4.83 0.65 7.13
CA ILE A 190 -4.25 1.27 8.34
C ILE A 190 -5.19 1.09 9.54
N LEU A 191 -6.49 1.25 9.32
CA LEU A 191 -7.50 1.01 10.36
C LEU A 191 -7.52 -0.45 10.81
N GLU A 192 -7.50 -1.41 9.87
CA GLU A 192 -7.42 -2.85 10.19
C GLU A 192 -6.16 -3.20 11.02
N GLN A 193 -5.01 -2.61 10.69
CA GLN A 193 -3.80 -2.79 11.48
C GLN A 193 -3.92 -2.22 12.89
N ARG A 194 -4.52 -1.03 13.02
CA ARG A 194 -4.75 -0.41 14.34
C ARG A 194 -5.73 -1.18 15.20
N THR A 195 -6.82 -1.70 14.61
CA THR A 195 -7.77 -2.53 15.36
C THR A 195 -7.09 -3.81 15.87
N HIS A 196 -6.27 -4.44 15.05
CA HIS A 196 -5.51 -5.62 15.47
C HIS A 196 -4.49 -5.33 16.59
N GLU A 197 -3.79 -4.19 16.54
CA GLU A 197 -2.90 -3.76 17.62
C GLU A 197 -3.68 -3.52 18.94
N LEU A 198 -4.88 -2.93 18.84
CA LEU A 198 -5.74 -2.72 20.00
C LEU A 198 -6.24 -4.04 20.60
N GLU A 199 -6.67 -4.98 19.78
CA GLU A 199 -7.09 -6.31 20.22
C GLU A 199 -5.98 -7.05 20.99
N ILE A 200 -4.74 -7.00 20.47
CA ILE A 200 -3.57 -7.59 21.16
C ILE A 200 -3.33 -6.89 22.51
N ASN A 201 -3.44 -5.57 22.57
CA ASN A 201 -3.23 -4.84 23.81
C ASN A 201 -4.35 -5.11 24.84
N GLU A 202 -5.59 -5.21 24.41
CA GLU A 202 -6.71 -5.57 25.26
C GLU A 202 -6.54 -6.98 25.83
N GLU A 203 -6.11 -7.92 25.03
CA GLU A 203 -5.85 -9.29 25.47
C GLU A 203 -4.68 -9.35 26.48
N ARG A 204 -3.61 -8.60 26.22
CA ARG A 204 -2.51 -8.44 27.19
C ARG A 204 -2.97 -7.86 28.53
N ASN A 205 -3.83 -6.84 28.49
CA ASN A 205 -4.38 -6.21 29.69
C ASN A 205 -5.33 -7.16 30.44
N ARG A 206 -6.07 -8.00 29.73
CA ARG A 206 -6.90 -9.05 30.34
C ARG A 206 -6.01 -10.06 31.03
N MET A 207 -4.99 -10.58 30.34
CA MET A 207 -4.03 -11.53 30.89
C MET A 207 -3.36 -10.99 32.18
N ALA A 208 -2.92 -9.71 32.14
CA ALA A 208 -2.28 -9.09 33.32
C ALA A 208 -3.22 -9.02 34.52
N ARG A 209 -4.52 -8.75 34.31
CA ARG A 209 -5.53 -8.77 35.39
C ARG A 209 -5.76 -10.16 35.91
N ASP A 210 -5.96 -11.15 35.04
CA ASP A 210 -6.19 -12.54 35.42
C ASP A 210 -5.01 -13.07 36.22
N MET A 211 -3.78 -12.77 35.82
CA MET A 211 -2.57 -13.11 36.58
C MET A 211 -2.50 -12.39 37.94
N HIS A 212 -2.85 -11.09 37.96
CA HIS A 212 -2.87 -10.34 39.21
C HIS A 212 -3.88 -10.90 40.21
N ASP A 213 -5.04 -11.32 39.74
CA ASP A 213 -6.10 -11.87 40.58
C ASP A 213 -5.69 -13.27 41.14
N ILE A 214 -5.12 -14.14 40.29
CA ILE A 214 -4.62 -15.46 40.72
C ILE A 214 -3.49 -15.29 41.75
N LEU A 215 -2.48 -14.46 41.44
CA LEU A 215 -1.35 -14.23 42.32
C LEU A 215 -1.74 -13.48 43.59
N GLY A 216 -2.58 -12.48 43.51
CA GLY A 216 -3.04 -11.68 44.63
C GLY A 216 -3.78 -12.52 45.67
N HIS A 217 -4.70 -13.39 45.18
CA HIS A 217 -5.41 -14.28 46.09
C HIS A 217 -4.47 -15.29 46.77
N SER A 218 -3.62 -15.96 46.00
CA SER A 218 -2.69 -16.96 46.51
C SER A 218 -1.68 -16.36 47.49
N LEU A 219 -1.12 -15.20 47.17
CA LEU A 219 -0.17 -14.49 48.05
C LEU A 219 -0.81 -14.01 49.37
N THR A 220 -2.08 -13.58 49.33
CA THR A 220 -2.82 -13.18 50.52
C THR A 220 -3.02 -14.37 51.48
N VAL A 221 -3.42 -15.54 50.94
CA VAL A 221 -3.60 -16.76 51.76
C VAL A 221 -2.24 -17.24 52.30
N ILE A 222 -1.18 -17.20 51.50
CA ILE A 222 0.18 -17.55 51.96
C ILE A 222 0.62 -16.64 53.11
N ALA A 223 0.40 -15.31 53.01
CA ALA A 223 0.75 -14.38 54.05
C ALA A 223 0.01 -14.63 55.37
N LEU A 224 -1.33 -14.88 55.29
CA LEU A 224 -2.14 -15.21 56.48
C LEU A 224 -1.72 -16.50 57.12
N LYS A 225 -1.46 -17.55 56.36
CA LYS A 225 -1.00 -18.85 56.88
C LYS A 225 0.40 -18.78 57.46
N SER A 226 1.30 -18.00 56.86
CA SER A 226 2.64 -17.76 57.39
C SER A 226 2.60 -16.99 58.73
N GLU A 227 1.71 -16.00 58.87
CA GLU A 227 1.50 -15.27 60.10
C GLU A 227 0.93 -16.20 61.21
N LEU A 228 -0.04 -17.04 60.84
CA LEU A 228 -0.58 -18.07 61.77
C LEU A 228 0.48 -19.04 62.22
N ALA A 229 1.27 -19.58 61.29
CA ALA A 229 2.39 -20.49 61.63
C ALA A 229 3.40 -19.81 62.58
N ALA A 230 3.73 -18.53 62.35
CA ALA A 230 4.63 -17.76 63.22
C ALA A 230 4.10 -17.61 64.66
N ARG A 231 2.77 -17.46 64.82
CA ARG A 231 2.15 -17.37 66.17
C ARG A 231 2.05 -18.72 66.88
N LEU A 232 1.99 -19.82 66.14
CA LEU A 232 1.86 -21.16 66.69
C LEU A 232 3.20 -21.86 66.98
N VAL A 233 4.32 -21.30 66.57
CA VAL A 233 5.63 -21.97 66.62
C VAL A 233 6.03 -22.41 68.03
N ASP A 234 5.71 -21.62 69.06
CA ASP A 234 6.07 -21.90 70.45
C ASP A 234 4.94 -22.64 71.23
N VAL A 235 3.71 -22.57 70.70
CA VAL A 235 2.52 -23.09 71.40
C VAL A 235 2.05 -24.45 70.85
N ALA A 236 2.13 -24.66 69.56
CA ALA A 236 1.66 -25.86 68.88
C ALA A 236 2.58 -26.23 67.69
N PRO A 237 3.77 -26.78 67.90
CA PRO A 237 4.76 -27.04 66.82
C PRO A 237 4.23 -27.99 65.72
N ASP A 238 3.38 -28.95 66.00
CA ASP A 238 2.84 -29.85 64.99
C ASP A 238 1.83 -29.16 64.07
N GLN A 239 1.03 -28.22 64.61
CA GLN A 239 0.16 -27.37 63.79
C GLN A 239 0.96 -26.39 62.93
N THR A 240 2.05 -25.83 63.47
CA THR A 240 2.96 -24.99 62.69
C THR A 240 3.51 -25.68 61.46
N ARG A 241 3.89 -26.98 61.60
CA ARG A 241 4.37 -27.76 60.43
C ARG A 241 3.28 -27.96 59.41
N THR A 242 2.05 -28.24 59.82
CA THR A 242 0.90 -28.40 58.91
C THR A 242 0.64 -27.08 58.11
N GLU A 243 0.62 -25.93 58.77
CA GLU A 243 0.43 -24.64 58.14
C GLU A 243 1.54 -24.29 57.13
N LEU A 244 2.80 -24.64 57.45
CA LEU A 244 3.94 -24.44 56.54
C LEU A 244 3.90 -25.37 55.33
N ASP A 245 3.47 -26.63 55.53
CA ASP A 245 3.29 -27.56 54.41
C ASP A 245 2.16 -27.10 53.46
N GLU A 246 1.08 -26.53 54.01
CA GLU A 246 0.01 -25.93 53.20
C GLU A 246 0.49 -24.69 52.45
N VAL A 247 1.29 -23.81 53.06
CA VAL A 247 1.93 -22.68 52.41
C VAL A 247 2.80 -23.12 51.22
N GLN A 248 3.60 -24.20 51.43
CA GLN A 248 4.44 -24.76 50.39
C GLN A 248 3.61 -25.33 49.21
N SER A 249 2.54 -26.05 49.54
CA SER A 249 1.61 -26.59 48.54
C SER A 249 0.94 -25.48 47.74
N LEU A 250 0.42 -24.46 48.41
CA LEU A 250 -0.26 -23.33 47.78
C LEU A 250 0.68 -22.53 46.84
N ALA A 251 1.94 -22.32 47.31
CA ALA A 251 2.93 -21.66 46.48
C ALA A 251 3.28 -22.43 45.19
N ARG A 252 3.39 -23.76 45.31
CA ARG A 252 3.61 -24.64 44.14
C ARG A 252 2.44 -24.62 43.18
N SER A 253 1.19 -24.68 43.69
CA SER A 253 -0.02 -24.57 42.86
C SER A 253 -0.08 -23.24 42.12
N ALA A 254 0.10 -22.12 42.84
CA ALA A 254 0.08 -20.79 42.22
C ALA A 254 1.11 -20.65 41.08
N LEU A 255 2.32 -21.18 41.29
CA LEU A 255 3.34 -21.22 40.23
C LEU A 255 2.97 -22.08 39.03
N ALA A 256 2.27 -23.22 39.26
CA ALA A 256 1.79 -24.08 38.19
C ALA A 256 0.68 -23.40 37.38
N ASP A 257 -0.26 -22.72 38.05
CA ASP A 257 -1.36 -21.99 37.43
C ASP A 257 -0.85 -20.83 36.56
N VAL A 258 0.12 -20.05 37.05
CA VAL A 258 0.77 -19.00 36.25
C VAL A 258 1.46 -19.57 35.01
N ARG A 259 2.21 -20.67 35.17
CA ARG A 259 2.87 -21.32 34.02
C ARG A 259 1.88 -21.86 33.01
N ALA A 260 0.79 -22.46 33.45
CA ALA A 260 -0.27 -22.96 32.57
C ALA A 260 -0.90 -21.81 31.79
N THR A 261 -1.23 -20.70 32.44
CA THR A 261 -1.77 -19.51 31.82
C THR A 261 -0.80 -18.92 30.79
N VAL A 262 0.48 -18.71 31.12
CA VAL A 262 1.49 -18.22 30.16
C VAL A 262 1.65 -19.15 28.96
N ASN A 263 1.65 -20.45 29.16
CA ASN A 263 1.80 -21.42 28.06
C ASN A 263 0.58 -21.45 27.13
N SER A 264 -0.65 -21.37 27.66
CA SER A 264 -1.86 -21.31 26.84
C SER A 264 -1.87 -20.06 25.92
N TYR A 265 -1.41 -18.92 26.42
CA TYR A 265 -1.29 -17.70 25.61
C TYR A 265 -0.17 -17.78 24.56
N ARG A 266 0.92 -18.50 24.86
CA ARG A 266 2.00 -18.69 23.89
C ARG A 266 1.62 -19.60 22.71
N GLU A 267 0.68 -20.51 22.92
CA GLU A 267 0.16 -21.38 21.86
C GLU A 267 -0.83 -20.65 20.94
N LEU A 268 -1.46 -19.57 21.42
CA LEU A 268 -2.42 -18.76 20.65
C LEU A 268 -1.77 -17.62 19.85
N SER A 269 -0.50 -17.25 20.12
CA SER A 269 0.29 -16.23 19.44
C SER A 269 1.16 -16.81 18.34
#